data_072dede10766cdeaa3ceb54f40e53916
#
_entry.id   072dede10766cdeaa3ceb54f40e53916
#
_cell.length_a   1.000
_cell.length_b   1.000
_cell.length_c   1.000
_cell.angle_alpha   90.00
_cell.angle_beta   90.00
_cell.angle_gamma   90.00
#
_symmetry.space_group_name_H-M   'P 1'
#
loop_
_entity.id
_entity.type
_entity.pdbx_description
1 polymer ?
#
loop_
_entity_poly.entity_id
_entity_poly.type
_entity_poly.pdbx_seq_one_letter_code
_entity_poly.pdbx_strand_id
1 'polypeptide(L)'
;MEIFHLDLNNKDCLNVEVAACIGYFDGLHLGHQALISKAKEVAKEKTIASALITFDLDPWIIIKKMCQYKYLTTYQKRIEMIEKFGIEHLIVLHFDEAMAKLTYQEFNLLLKERLHIDTMICGFDFHYGYQGKGDVLTLSSSFPTIMIEEIKDTGEKISSTRISRCLKQGDVKQANRLLNYYYHVDGLVVKGKQKGRMIGFPTCNLAVDHKLLLPKPGVYLGYVKHDNTMYKAMINIGHNPTFNLSLTPSVEVYILDFSQYIYDQIITVYFNEYLRDEYKFESIEALIEQLNQDKVQAFKQSVYHE
;
A
#
# COMPACT_ATOMS: atom_id res chain seq x y z
N MET A 1 -17.73 4.95 -5.63
CA MET A 1 -16.84 6.10 -5.34
C MET A 1 -16.63 6.91 -6.62
N GLU A 2 -16.88 8.22 -6.58
CA GLU A 2 -16.57 9.13 -7.69
C GLU A 2 -15.15 9.66 -7.55
N ILE A 3 -14.39 9.74 -8.66
CA ILE A 3 -13.01 10.23 -8.66
C ILE A 3 -12.98 11.60 -9.34
N PHE A 4 -12.48 12.59 -8.61
CA PHE A 4 -12.31 13.95 -9.09
C PHE A 4 -10.82 14.30 -9.16
N HIS A 5 -10.32 14.70 -10.34
CA HIS A 5 -8.94 15.11 -10.54
C HIS A 5 -8.82 16.62 -10.50
N LEU A 6 -8.01 17.14 -9.58
CA LEU A 6 -7.73 18.55 -9.46
C LEU A 6 -6.30 18.84 -9.94
N ASP A 7 -6.22 19.67 -10.96
CA ASP A 7 -5.00 20.17 -11.58
C ASP A 7 -5.02 21.71 -11.57
N LEU A 8 -3.86 22.33 -11.44
CA LEU A 8 -3.74 23.81 -11.50
C LEU A 8 -4.12 24.38 -12.86
N ASN A 9 -4.03 23.57 -13.91
CA ASN A 9 -4.32 23.97 -15.30
C ASN A 9 -5.79 23.82 -15.69
N ASN A 10 -6.61 23.07 -14.94
CA ASN A 10 -8.04 22.96 -15.20
C ASN A 10 -8.85 23.90 -14.26
N LYS A 11 -10.12 24.09 -14.52
CA LYS A 11 -11.03 24.91 -13.70
C LYS A 11 -12.20 24.10 -13.12
N ASP A 12 -12.07 22.77 -13.09
CA ASP A 12 -13.14 21.91 -12.60
C ASP A 12 -13.35 22.15 -11.10
N CYS A 13 -14.58 22.16 -10.66
CA CYS A 13 -14.97 22.33 -9.26
C CYS A 13 -15.82 21.14 -8.81
N LEU A 14 -15.59 20.67 -7.59
CA LEU A 14 -16.49 19.71 -6.96
C LEU A 14 -17.72 20.47 -6.44
N ASN A 15 -18.89 20.20 -7.02
CA ASN A 15 -20.13 20.94 -6.72
C ASN A 15 -20.98 20.26 -5.65
N VAL A 16 -20.35 19.56 -4.71
CA VAL A 16 -21.00 18.89 -3.58
C VAL A 16 -20.27 19.24 -2.29
N GLU A 17 -21.03 19.50 -1.23
CA GLU A 17 -20.47 19.80 0.09
C GLU A 17 -19.91 18.52 0.72
N VAL A 18 -18.69 18.59 1.25
CA VAL A 18 -17.97 17.40 1.73
C VAL A 18 -17.32 17.58 3.10
N ALA A 19 -17.31 16.51 3.88
CA ALA A 19 -16.35 16.31 4.96
C ALA A 19 -15.15 15.54 4.40
N ALA A 20 -13.98 16.17 4.34
CA ALA A 20 -12.82 15.65 3.62
C ALA A 20 -11.65 15.34 4.53
N CYS A 21 -11.07 14.15 4.44
CA CYS A 21 -9.75 13.88 5.02
C CYS A 21 -8.64 14.05 3.98
N ILE A 22 -7.45 14.52 4.43
CA ILE A 22 -6.32 14.81 3.53
C ILE A 22 -5.05 14.08 3.95
N GLY A 23 -4.34 13.50 2.95
CA GLY A 23 -3.07 12.83 3.14
C GLY A 23 -2.59 12.11 1.89
N TYR A 24 -1.41 11.49 1.94
CA TYR A 24 -0.92 10.67 0.82
C TYR A 24 -1.51 9.25 0.84
N PHE A 25 -1.80 8.72 2.03
CA PHE A 25 -2.47 7.42 2.25
C PHE A 25 -1.72 6.19 1.75
N ASP A 26 -0.37 6.22 1.69
CA ASP A 26 0.40 5.04 1.33
C ASP A 26 0.27 3.95 2.39
N GLY A 27 -0.17 2.76 1.96
CA GLY A 27 -0.41 1.60 2.81
C GLY A 27 -1.69 1.67 3.65
N LEU A 28 -2.50 2.74 3.61
CA LEU A 28 -3.81 2.83 4.29
C LEU A 28 -3.83 2.24 5.72
N HIS A 29 -2.74 2.45 6.47
CA HIS A 29 -2.56 1.93 7.82
C HIS A 29 -3.58 2.46 8.83
N LEU A 30 -3.63 1.93 10.05
CA LEU A 30 -4.61 2.29 11.09
C LEU A 30 -4.74 3.79 11.32
N GLY A 31 -3.64 4.57 11.25
CA GLY A 31 -3.71 6.04 11.33
C GLY A 31 -4.49 6.66 10.17
N HIS A 32 -4.31 6.16 8.94
CA HIS A 32 -5.08 6.59 7.78
C HIS A 32 -6.56 6.16 7.88
N GLN A 33 -6.81 4.95 8.37
CA GLN A 33 -8.17 4.44 8.56
C GLN A 33 -8.95 5.28 9.58
N ALA A 34 -8.29 5.81 10.61
CA ALA A 34 -8.91 6.72 11.57
C ALA A 34 -9.36 8.05 10.92
N LEU A 35 -8.53 8.62 10.03
CA LEU A 35 -8.90 9.81 9.25
C LEU A 35 -10.14 9.56 8.38
N ILE A 36 -10.13 8.44 7.64
CA ILE A 36 -11.23 8.03 6.77
C ILE A 36 -12.52 7.81 7.57
N SER A 37 -12.42 7.10 8.69
CA SER A 37 -13.57 6.84 9.57
C SER A 37 -14.18 8.12 10.11
N LYS A 38 -13.33 9.09 10.50
CA LYS A 38 -13.81 10.38 11.01
C LYS A 38 -14.46 11.23 9.93
N ALA A 39 -13.91 11.23 8.70
CA ALA A 39 -14.54 11.93 7.58
C ALA A 39 -15.94 11.38 7.28
N LYS A 40 -16.11 10.06 7.29
CA LYS A 40 -17.42 9.40 7.11
C LYS A 40 -18.40 9.68 8.27
N GLU A 41 -17.91 9.69 9.50
CA GLU A 41 -18.71 10.04 10.69
C GLU A 41 -19.27 11.47 10.58
N VAL A 42 -18.40 12.45 10.30
CA VAL A 42 -18.79 13.85 10.15
C VAL A 42 -19.75 14.06 8.97
N ALA A 43 -19.46 13.40 7.85
CA ALA A 43 -20.32 13.44 6.66
C ALA A 43 -21.74 12.95 7.00
N LYS A 44 -21.85 11.84 7.71
CA LYS A 44 -23.13 11.27 8.15
C LYS A 44 -23.86 12.21 9.14
N GLU A 45 -23.15 12.76 10.13
CA GLU A 45 -23.74 13.67 11.13
C GLU A 45 -24.31 14.95 10.51
N LYS A 46 -23.61 15.48 9.50
CA LYS A 46 -23.99 16.72 8.80
C LYS A 46 -24.87 16.50 7.58
N THR A 47 -25.11 15.24 7.19
CA THR A 47 -25.89 14.89 5.99
C THR A 47 -25.27 15.49 4.71
N ILE A 48 -23.93 15.43 4.61
CA ILE A 48 -23.13 15.82 3.45
C ILE A 48 -22.31 14.61 2.95
N ALA A 49 -21.61 14.77 1.83
CA ALA A 49 -20.81 13.66 1.29
C ALA A 49 -19.45 13.49 2.00
N SER A 50 -18.94 12.26 2.02
CA SER A 50 -17.60 11.96 2.52
C SER A 50 -16.56 12.04 1.40
N ALA A 51 -15.41 12.68 1.66
CA ALA A 51 -14.32 12.79 0.70
C ALA A 51 -12.96 12.43 1.27
N LEU A 52 -12.06 12.00 0.38
CA LEU A 52 -10.66 11.79 0.68
C LEU A 52 -9.83 12.54 -0.35
N ILE A 53 -8.93 13.42 0.11
CA ILE A 53 -8.00 14.18 -0.72
C ILE A 53 -6.63 13.51 -0.66
N THR A 54 -6.13 13.07 -1.81
CA THR A 54 -4.80 12.46 -1.96
C THR A 54 -4.06 13.03 -3.16
N PHE A 55 -2.87 12.50 -3.43
CA PHE A 55 -2.01 12.92 -4.53
C PHE A 55 -1.75 11.75 -5.49
N ASP A 56 -1.65 12.03 -6.77
CA ASP A 56 -1.28 11.02 -7.79
C ASP A 56 0.17 10.54 -7.60
N LEU A 57 1.08 11.46 -7.27
CA LEU A 57 2.46 11.18 -6.93
C LEU A 57 2.74 11.49 -5.47
N ASP A 58 3.67 10.74 -4.86
CA ASP A 58 4.16 11.10 -3.51
C ASP A 58 4.87 12.45 -3.57
N PRO A 59 4.41 13.45 -2.80
CA PRO A 59 5.04 14.76 -2.74
C PRO A 59 6.55 14.73 -2.50
N TRP A 60 7.05 13.76 -1.74
CA TRP A 60 8.48 13.63 -1.46
C TRP A 60 9.34 13.29 -2.69
N ILE A 61 8.76 12.63 -3.72
CA ILE A 61 9.47 12.34 -4.97
C ILE A 61 9.83 13.66 -5.67
N ILE A 62 8.89 14.59 -5.75
CA ILE A 62 9.09 15.90 -6.38
C ILE A 62 9.96 16.79 -5.48
N ILE A 63 9.63 16.88 -4.18
CA ILE A 63 10.30 17.81 -3.25
C ILE A 63 11.75 17.40 -3.00
N LYS A 64 12.02 16.10 -2.79
CA LYS A 64 13.37 15.57 -2.47
C LYS A 64 14.09 14.98 -3.66
N LYS A 65 13.49 14.98 -4.86
CA LYS A 65 14.04 14.36 -6.09
C LYS A 65 14.49 12.92 -5.86
N MET A 66 13.64 12.14 -5.15
CA MET A 66 13.96 10.76 -4.75
C MET A 66 13.74 9.78 -5.91
N CYS A 67 14.82 9.43 -6.62
CA CYS A 67 14.75 8.48 -7.75
C CYS A 67 14.45 7.01 -7.34
N GLN A 68 14.66 6.64 -6.09
CA GLN A 68 14.55 5.24 -5.59
C GLN A 68 13.50 5.06 -4.50
N TYR A 69 12.43 5.85 -4.56
CA TYR A 69 11.34 5.71 -3.60
C TYR A 69 10.56 4.41 -3.85
N LYS A 70 10.22 3.71 -2.75
CA LYS A 70 9.40 2.49 -2.78
C LYS A 70 8.11 2.72 -2.00
N TYR A 71 6.99 2.38 -2.61
CA TYR A 71 5.66 2.48 -2.02
C TYR A 71 5.26 1.22 -1.28
N LEU A 72 4.39 1.36 -0.29
CA LEU A 72 3.66 0.23 0.30
C LEU A 72 2.54 -0.24 -0.63
N THR A 73 1.92 0.69 -1.37
CA THR A 73 0.82 0.41 -2.31
C THR A 73 1.03 1.16 -3.61
N THR A 74 0.75 0.53 -4.76
CA THR A 74 0.68 1.24 -6.04
C THR A 74 -0.47 2.24 -6.02
N TYR A 75 -0.44 3.24 -6.91
CA TYR A 75 -1.52 4.20 -7.07
C TYR A 75 -2.87 3.52 -7.32
N GLN A 76 -2.91 2.58 -8.28
CA GLN A 76 -4.12 1.84 -8.60
C GLN A 76 -4.65 1.05 -7.39
N LYS A 77 -3.77 0.33 -6.69
CA LYS A 77 -4.16 -0.44 -5.50
C LYS A 77 -4.67 0.44 -4.37
N ARG A 78 -4.08 1.61 -4.19
CA ARG A 78 -4.53 2.59 -3.19
C ARG A 78 -5.96 3.04 -3.48
N ILE A 79 -6.31 3.33 -4.74
CA ILE A 79 -7.67 3.69 -5.15
C ILE A 79 -8.65 2.55 -4.83
N GLU A 80 -8.33 1.31 -5.23
CA GLU A 80 -9.16 0.12 -4.95
C GLU A 80 -9.40 -0.09 -3.45
N MET A 81 -8.36 0.15 -2.64
CA MET A 81 -8.47 0.02 -1.19
C MET A 81 -9.32 1.15 -0.58
N ILE A 82 -9.16 2.40 -1.05
CA ILE A 82 -9.97 3.55 -0.60
C ILE A 82 -11.45 3.30 -0.91
N GLU A 83 -11.76 2.76 -2.07
CA GLU A 83 -13.13 2.42 -2.46
C GLU A 83 -13.79 1.43 -1.49
N LYS A 84 -13.05 0.44 -1.00
CA LYS A 84 -13.54 -0.52 0.00
C LYS A 84 -13.88 0.11 1.35
N PHE A 85 -13.27 1.24 1.69
CA PHE A 85 -13.64 2.00 2.90
C PHE A 85 -14.96 2.76 2.75
N GLY A 86 -15.56 2.79 1.55
CA GLY A 86 -16.86 3.40 1.29
C GLY A 86 -16.85 4.92 1.40
N ILE A 87 -15.77 5.56 0.97
CA ILE A 87 -15.69 7.00 0.70
C ILE A 87 -16.49 7.29 -0.57
N GLU A 88 -17.25 8.39 -0.58
CA GLU A 88 -18.10 8.75 -1.72
C GLU A 88 -17.31 9.46 -2.81
N HIS A 89 -16.39 10.38 -2.44
CA HIS A 89 -15.57 11.15 -3.37
C HIS A 89 -14.08 10.97 -3.09
N LEU A 90 -13.32 10.56 -4.09
CA LEU A 90 -11.86 10.58 -4.08
C LEU A 90 -11.36 11.77 -4.87
N ILE A 91 -10.71 12.71 -4.21
CA ILE A 91 -10.14 13.90 -4.83
C ILE A 91 -8.64 13.67 -4.99
N VAL A 92 -8.18 13.58 -6.23
CA VAL A 92 -6.77 13.35 -6.57
C VAL A 92 -6.15 14.66 -7.03
N LEU A 93 -5.24 15.18 -6.24
CA LEU A 93 -4.44 16.36 -6.59
C LEU A 93 -3.26 15.94 -7.46
N HIS A 94 -3.13 16.55 -8.63
CA HIS A 94 -1.92 16.38 -9.45
C HIS A 94 -0.76 17.13 -8.78
N PHE A 95 0.26 16.38 -8.34
CA PHE A 95 1.39 16.94 -7.60
C PHE A 95 2.61 17.06 -8.50
N ASP A 96 2.86 18.27 -8.95
CA ASP A 96 4.01 18.66 -9.78
C ASP A 96 4.87 19.74 -9.09
N GLU A 97 5.87 20.26 -9.79
CA GLU A 97 6.71 21.35 -9.28
C GLU A 97 5.94 22.66 -9.04
N ALA A 98 4.86 22.92 -9.76
CA ALA A 98 4.03 24.12 -9.58
C ALA A 98 3.22 23.96 -8.29
N MET A 99 2.55 22.83 -8.08
CA MET A 99 1.83 22.51 -6.84
C MET A 99 2.77 22.55 -5.61
N ALA A 100 4.00 22.03 -5.73
CA ALA A 100 5.00 22.03 -4.65
C ALA A 100 5.49 23.45 -4.26
N LYS A 101 5.30 24.45 -5.11
CA LYS A 101 5.69 25.87 -4.86
C LYS A 101 4.56 26.70 -4.28
N LEU A 102 3.33 26.19 -4.24
CA LEU A 102 2.20 26.94 -3.64
C LEU A 102 2.48 27.20 -2.16
N THR A 103 2.33 28.44 -1.75
CA THR A 103 2.26 28.79 -0.33
C THR A 103 1.07 28.11 0.31
N TYR A 104 1.01 27.99 1.64
CA TYR A 104 -0.16 27.43 2.30
C TYR A 104 -1.43 28.27 2.07
N GLN A 105 -1.28 29.59 1.91
CA GLN A 105 -2.40 30.49 1.57
C GLN A 105 -2.96 30.18 0.18
N GLU A 106 -2.09 30.06 -0.82
CA GLU A 106 -2.50 29.72 -2.20
C GLU A 106 -3.12 28.33 -2.26
N PHE A 107 -2.57 27.37 -1.53
CA PHE A 107 -3.14 26.00 -1.45
C PHE A 107 -4.52 26.02 -0.78
N ASN A 108 -4.69 26.74 0.34
CA ASN A 108 -5.98 26.89 0.99
C ASN A 108 -7.01 27.57 0.08
N LEU A 109 -6.58 28.61 -0.65
CA LEU A 109 -7.44 29.30 -1.62
C LEU A 109 -7.88 28.36 -2.75
N LEU A 110 -6.94 27.59 -3.32
CA LEU A 110 -7.23 26.57 -4.33
C LEU A 110 -8.28 25.58 -3.85
N LEU A 111 -8.10 25.01 -2.66
CA LEU A 111 -9.08 24.07 -2.09
C LEU A 111 -10.44 24.73 -1.86
N LYS A 112 -10.46 25.99 -1.38
CA LYS A 112 -11.69 26.73 -1.09
C LYS A 112 -12.47 27.10 -2.36
N GLU A 113 -11.77 27.46 -3.42
CA GLU A 113 -12.40 27.86 -4.69
C GLU A 113 -12.87 26.65 -5.51
N ARG A 114 -12.21 25.48 -5.33
CA ARG A 114 -12.45 24.33 -6.20
C ARG A 114 -13.24 23.21 -5.52
N LEU A 115 -13.23 23.17 -4.19
CA LEU A 115 -13.86 22.14 -3.39
C LEU A 115 -14.78 22.77 -2.35
N HIS A 116 -16.00 22.29 -2.25
CA HIS A 116 -16.96 22.74 -1.24
C HIS A 116 -16.73 21.99 0.09
N ILE A 117 -15.61 22.29 0.76
CA ILE A 117 -15.21 21.62 2.01
C ILE A 117 -15.93 22.28 3.19
N ASP A 118 -16.86 21.56 3.81
CA ASP A 118 -17.49 21.95 5.08
C ASP A 118 -16.55 21.71 6.26
N THR A 119 -15.96 20.51 6.34
CA THR A 119 -15.04 20.14 7.43
C THR A 119 -13.83 19.42 6.86
N MET A 120 -12.63 19.86 7.26
CA MET A 120 -11.36 19.21 6.95
C MET A 120 -10.94 18.30 8.10
N ILE A 121 -10.52 17.08 7.80
CA ILE A 121 -9.96 16.13 8.76
C ILE A 121 -8.49 15.88 8.42
N CYS A 122 -7.58 16.07 9.37
CA CYS A 122 -6.15 15.85 9.14
C CYS A 122 -5.47 15.22 10.38
N GLY A 123 -4.28 14.65 10.16
CA GLY A 123 -3.45 14.16 11.27
C GLY A 123 -2.77 15.31 12.02
N PHE A 124 -2.39 15.07 13.27
CA PHE A 124 -1.72 16.06 14.13
C PHE A 124 -0.39 16.58 13.54
N ASP A 125 0.26 15.78 12.70
CA ASP A 125 1.54 16.08 12.04
C ASP A 125 1.38 16.47 10.56
N PHE A 126 0.19 16.89 10.16
CA PHE A 126 -0.07 17.30 8.78
C PHE A 126 0.63 18.63 8.48
N HIS A 127 1.51 18.60 7.49
CA HIS A 127 2.20 19.75 6.93
C HIS A 127 1.97 19.86 5.43
N TYR A 128 1.78 21.08 4.93
CA TYR A 128 1.49 21.32 3.52
C TYR A 128 2.02 22.69 3.05
N GLY A 129 1.83 22.98 1.76
CA GLY A 129 2.34 24.21 1.15
C GLY A 129 3.86 24.21 1.02
N TYR A 130 4.38 25.28 0.44
CA TYR A 130 5.81 25.42 0.15
C TYR A 130 6.67 25.24 1.40
N GLN A 131 7.63 24.31 1.33
CA GLN A 131 8.50 23.90 2.44
C GLN A 131 7.78 23.40 3.70
N GLY A 132 6.52 22.94 3.58
CA GLY A 132 5.74 22.45 4.72
C GLY A 132 5.42 23.52 5.76
N LYS A 133 5.32 24.79 5.36
CA LYS A 133 5.02 25.91 6.27
C LYS A 133 3.57 25.97 6.73
N GLY A 134 2.68 25.29 6.03
CA GLY A 134 1.31 25.07 6.47
C GLY A 134 1.23 23.92 7.48
N ASP A 135 0.36 24.05 8.46
CA ASP A 135 0.10 23.09 9.52
C ASP A 135 -1.40 23.04 9.85
N VAL A 136 -1.79 22.33 10.89
CA VAL A 136 -3.18 22.23 11.34
C VAL A 136 -3.76 23.59 11.72
N LEU A 137 -2.97 24.49 12.32
CA LEU A 137 -3.44 25.83 12.72
C LEU A 137 -3.74 26.70 11.51
N THR A 138 -2.84 26.72 10.53
CA THR A 138 -3.05 27.46 9.27
C THR A 138 -4.19 26.88 8.45
N LEU A 139 -4.41 25.56 8.50
CA LEU A 139 -5.57 24.91 7.87
C LEU A 139 -6.89 25.33 8.55
N SER A 140 -6.89 25.36 9.89
CA SER A 140 -8.05 25.75 10.70
C SER A 140 -8.46 27.22 10.52
N SER A 141 -7.54 28.06 10.04
CA SER A 141 -7.86 29.46 9.70
C SER A 141 -8.73 29.59 8.43
N SER A 142 -8.75 28.54 7.61
CA SER A 142 -9.47 28.54 6.32
C SER A 142 -10.67 27.60 6.29
N PHE A 143 -10.65 26.52 7.10
CA PHE A 143 -11.67 25.48 7.14
C PHE A 143 -11.99 25.09 8.59
N PRO A 144 -13.25 24.77 8.94
CA PRO A 144 -13.53 23.98 10.14
C PRO A 144 -12.69 22.69 10.09
N THR A 145 -11.82 22.49 11.10
CA THR A 145 -10.82 21.42 11.04
C THR A 145 -10.90 20.52 12.27
N ILE A 146 -10.91 19.22 12.05
CA ILE A 146 -10.80 18.19 13.08
C ILE A 146 -9.44 17.54 12.94
N MET A 147 -8.62 17.66 13.99
CA MET A 147 -7.33 17.02 14.08
C MET A 147 -7.47 15.64 14.71
N ILE A 148 -6.93 14.63 14.08
CA ILE A 148 -6.83 13.27 14.64
C ILE A 148 -5.49 13.14 15.36
N GLU A 149 -5.58 12.73 16.61
CA GLU A 149 -4.43 12.44 17.47
C GLU A 149 -3.59 11.28 16.92
N GLU A 150 -2.36 11.19 17.41
CA GLU A 150 -1.43 10.12 17.03
C GLU A 150 -1.97 8.74 17.39
N ILE A 151 -2.13 7.88 16.41
CA ILE A 151 -2.45 6.46 16.64
C ILE A 151 -1.15 5.70 16.92
N LYS A 152 -1.11 5.04 18.09
CA LYS A 152 0.07 4.31 18.58
C LYS A 152 -0.20 2.82 18.65
N ASP A 153 0.86 2.07 18.46
CA ASP A 153 0.95 0.65 18.75
C ASP A 153 2.20 0.42 19.62
N THR A 154 2.05 -0.19 20.78
CA THR A 154 3.13 -0.41 21.76
C THR A 154 3.95 0.86 22.08
N GLY A 155 3.28 2.02 22.15
CA GLY A 155 3.92 3.31 22.49
C GLY A 155 4.59 4.05 21.33
N GLU A 156 4.72 3.43 20.15
CA GLU A 156 5.30 4.05 18.96
C GLU A 156 4.20 4.39 17.92
N LYS A 157 4.33 5.56 17.26
CA LYS A 157 3.43 6.01 16.20
C LYS A 157 3.31 4.98 15.08
N ILE A 158 2.07 4.77 14.60
CA ILE A 158 1.81 4.02 13.38
C ILE A 158 2.02 4.93 12.17
N SER A 159 2.92 4.52 11.25
CA SER A 159 3.25 5.30 10.05
C SER A 159 3.74 4.40 8.92
N SER A 160 3.64 4.87 7.67
CA SER A 160 4.20 4.18 6.49
C SER A 160 5.70 3.92 6.64
N THR A 161 6.45 4.83 7.29
CA THR A 161 7.88 4.64 7.57
C THR A 161 8.15 3.47 8.52
N ARG A 162 7.36 3.33 9.59
CA ARG A 162 7.48 2.21 10.54
C ARG A 162 7.13 0.89 9.87
N ILE A 163 6.06 0.86 9.08
CA ILE A 163 5.66 -0.32 8.31
C ILE A 163 6.75 -0.72 7.32
N SER A 164 7.31 0.24 6.58
CA SER A 164 8.43 0.01 5.67
C SER A 164 9.65 -0.59 6.38
N ARG A 165 9.94 -0.14 7.61
CA ARG A 165 11.02 -0.70 8.44
C ARG A 165 10.72 -2.16 8.82
N CYS A 166 9.49 -2.48 9.26
CA CYS A 166 9.08 -3.85 9.58
C CYS A 166 9.23 -4.77 8.36
N LEU A 167 8.76 -4.36 7.18
CA LEU A 167 8.88 -5.14 5.94
C LEU A 167 10.35 -5.38 5.56
N LYS A 168 11.21 -4.37 5.65
CA LYS A 168 12.66 -4.47 5.37
C LYS A 168 13.38 -5.38 6.36
N GLN A 169 12.85 -5.59 7.56
CA GLN A 169 13.38 -6.51 8.56
C GLN A 169 12.78 -7.93 8.46
N GLY A 170 11.76 -8.12 7.61
CA GLY A 170 11.04 -9.38 7.48
C GLY A 170 9.92 -9.57 8.50
N ASP A 171 9.68 -8.58 9.37
CA ASP A 171 8.60 -8.63 10.36
C ASP A 171 7.24 -8.25 9.73
N VAL A 172 6.78 -9.14 8.85
CA VAL A 172 5.49 -8.96 8.16
C VAL A 172 4.31 -9.08 9.13
N LYS A 173 4.44 -9.83 10.24
CA LYS A 173 3.38 -9.92 11.26
C LYS A 173 3.13 -8.55 11.90
N GLN A 174 4.19 -7.86 12.29
CA GLN A 174 4.07 -6.51 12.84
C GLN A 174 3.55 -5.52 11.79
N ALA A 175 4.05 -5.60 10.54
CA ALA A 175 3.53 -4.78 9.45
C ALA A 175 2.02 -4.98 9.27
N ASN A 176 1.54 -6.21 9.23
CA ASN A 176 0.12 -6.57 9.09
C ASN A 176 -0.72 -6.01 10.24
N ARG A 177 -0.22 -6.08 11.48
CA ARG A 177 -0.90 -5.49 12.65
C ARG A 177 -1.06 -3.98 12.51
N LEU A 178 -0.01 -3.27 12.05
CA LEU A 178 -0.05 -1.81 11.85
C LEU A 178 -0.93 -1.39 10.68
N LEU A 179 -1.02 -2.24 9.66
CA LEU A 179 -1.87 -2.06 8.48
C LEU A 179 -3.34 -2.42 8.77
N ASN A 180 -3.60 -3.33 9.72
CA ASN A 180 -4.90 -3.97 9.95
C ASN A 180 -5.39 -4.82 8.77
N TYR A 181 -4.46 -5.28 7.93
CA TYR A 181 -4.67 -6.24 6.85
C TYR A 181 -3.34 -6.92 6.51
N TYR A 182 -3.37 -8.04 5.78
CA TYR A 182 -2.14 -8.68 5.31
C TYR A 182 -1.47 -7.86 4.21
N TYR A 183 -0.21 -7.48 4.42
CA TYR A 183 0.58 -6.85 3.36
C TYR A 183 0.58 -7.75 2.13
N HIS A 184 0.30 -7.18 0.97
CA HIS A 184 0.17 -7.93 -0.26
C HIS A 184 0.70 -7.17 -1.47
N VAL A 185 1.03 -7.91 -2.50
CA VAL A 185 1.45 -7.38 -3.79
C VAL A 185 0.69 -8.06 -4.91
N ASP A 186 0.33 -7.31 -5.93
CA ASP A 186 -0.20 -7.85 -7.16
C ASP A 186 0.96 -8.08 -8.15
N GLY A 187 0.91 -9.19 -8.87
CA GLY A 187 1.93 -9.49 -9.87
C GLY A 187 1.39 -10.30 -11.03
N LEU A 188 1.91 -10.03 -12.23
CA LEU A 188 1.66 -10.82 -13.42
C LEU A 188 2.46 -12.11 -13.33
N VAL A 189 1.79 -13.27 -13.51
CA VAL A 189 2.46 -14.56 -13.55
C VAL A 189 3.22 -14.72 -14.87
N VAL A 190 4.54 -14.82 -14.76
CA VAL A 190 5.44 -14.93 -15.91
C VAL A 190 6.15 -16.29 -15.94
N LYS A 191 6.61 -16.68 -17.14
CA LYS A 191 7.40 -17.93 -17.30
C LYS A 191 8.77 -17.77 -16.65
N GLY A 192 9.09 -18.64 -15.68
CA GLY A 192 10.39 -18.76 -15.05
C GLY A 192 11.20 -19.96 -15.58
N LYS A 193 12.26 -20.32 -14.88
CA LYS A 193 13.14 -21.45 -15.24
C LYS A 193 12.50 -22.83 -15.03
N GLN A 194 11.33 -22.92 -14.38
CA GLN A 194 10.53 -24.13 -14.14
C GLN A 194 11.29 -25.26 -13.40
N LYS A 195 12.40 -24.97 -12.72
CA LYS A 195 13.19 -25.98 -11.99
C LYS A 195 12.42 -26.66 -10.85
N GLY A 196 11.54 -25.93 -10.18
CA GLY A 196 10.70 -26.46 -9.10
C GLY A 196 9.77 -27.58 -9.56
N ARG A 197 9.31 -27.56 -10.82
CA ARG A 197 8.46 -28.63 -11.38
C ARG A 197 9.18 -29.98 -11.40
N MET A 198 10.50 -29.99 -11.65
CA MET A 198 11.28 -31.22 -11.73
C MET A 198 11.45 -31.91 -10.36
N ILE A 199 11.31 -31.15 -9.27
CA ILE A 199 11.46 -31.64 -7.89
C ILE A 199 10.14 -31.71 -7.14
N GLY A 200 8.99 -31.60 -7.85
CA GLY A 200 7.66 -31.73 -7.25
C GLY A 200 7.10 -30.45 -6.57
N PHE A 201 7.79 -29.30 -6.72
CA PHE A 201 7.37 -28.02 -6.19
C PHE A 201 7.22 -26.97 -7.32
N PRO A 202 6.18 -27.07 -8.16
CA PRO A 202 5.99 -26.12 -9.25
C PRO A 202 5.71 -24.72 -8.70
N THR A 203 6.62 -23.78 -8.93
CA THR A 203 6.47 -22.36 -8.57
C THR A 203 6.06 -21.53 -9.76
N CYS A 204 5.28 -20.49 -9.53
CA CYS A 204 5.09 -19.39 -10.49
C CYS A 204 5.99 -18.21 -10.11
N ASN A 205 6.47 -17.49 -11.13
CA ASN A 205 7.26 -16.29 -10.99
C ASN A 205 6.36 -15.09 -11.21
N LEU A 206 6.51 -14.04 -10.40
CA LEU A 206 5.71 -12.84 -10.50
C LEU A 206 6.54 -11.65 -10.98
N ALA A 207 6.05 -10.99 -12.01
CA ALA A 207 6.48 -9.64 -12.36
C ALA A 207 5.66 -8.66 -11.50
N VAL A 208 6.30 -8.08 -10.48
CA VAL A 208 5.72 -7.06 -9.61
C VAL A 208 6.23 -5.68 -9.97
N ASP A 209 5.45 -4.64 -9.68
CA ASP A 209 5.89 -3.27 -9.90
C ASP A 209 7.21 -3.02 -9.15
N HIS A 210 8.23 -2.58 -9.89
CA HIS A 210 9.55 -2.32 -9.36
C HIS A 210 9.58 -1.19 -8.30
N LYS A 211 8.53 -0.37 -8.22
CA LYS A 211 8.36 0.69 -7.21
C LYS A 211 7.73 0.18 -5.92
N LEU A 212 7.15 -1.03 -5.90
CA LEU A 212 6.65 -1.61 -4.66
C LEU A 212 7.78 -2.00 -3.71
N LEU A 213 7.54 -1.79 -2.42
CA LEU A 213 8.40 -2.27 -1.36
C LEU A 213 8.13 -3.75 -1.12
N LEU A 214 9.02 -4.61 -1.56
CA LEU A 214 8.98 -6.02 -1.17
C LEU A 214 9.54 -6.21 0.25
N PRO A 215 9.02 -7.18 1.02
CA PRO A 215 9.64 -7.59 2.27
C PRO A 215 11.10 -8.04 2.08
N LYS A 216 11.84 -8.17 3.19
CA LYS A 216 13.22 -8.70 3.22
C LYS A 216 13.31 -9.98 2.37
N PRO A 217 14.39 -10.22 1.61
CA PRO A 217 14.62 -11.51 0.95
C PRO A 217 14.54 -12.69 1.93
N GLY A 218 13.92 -13.79 1.49
CA GLY A 218 13.68 -14.98 2.30
C GLY A 218 12.40 -15.72 1.92
N VAL A 219 12.09 -16.75 2.67
CA VAL A 219 10.90 -17.59 2.50
C VAL A 219 9.82 -17.17 3.48
N TYR A 220 8.59 -17.04 2.96
CA TYR A 220 7.43 -16.61 3.71
C TYR A 220 6.30 -17.64 3.60
N LEU A 221 5.49 -17.71 4.63
CA LEU A 221 4.16 -18.29 4.58
C LEU A 221 3.16 -17.21 4.23
N GLY A 222 2.18 -17.55 3.40
CA GLY A 222 1.18 -16.58 3.00
C GLY A 222 0.02 -17.19 2.24
N TYR A 223 -0.65 -16.34 1.48
CA TYR A 223 -1.81 -16.73 0.69
C TYR A 223 -1.73 -16.15 -0.71
N VAL A 224 -2.43 -16.78 -1.63
CA VAL A 224 -2.65 -16.28 -2.99
C VAL A 224 -4.14 -16.16 -3.22
N LYS A 225 -4.57 -15.00 -3.71
CA LYS A 225 -5.92 -14.82 -4.24
C LYS A 225 -5.89 -14.99 -5.76
N HIS A 226 -6.67 -15.93 -6.25
CA HIS A 226 -6.90 -16.19 -7.67
C HIS A 226 -8.40 -16.47 -7.87
N ASP A 227 -9.05 -15.79 -8.81
CA ASP A 227 -10.48 -15.92 -9.12
C ASP A 227 -11.39 -15.94 -7.86
N ASN A 228 -11.19 -14.98 -6.96
CA ASN A 228 -11.90 -14.86 -5.67
C ASN A 228 -11.68 -16.03 -4.68
N THR A 229 -10.80 -16.97 -4.99
CA THR A 229 -10.42 -18.07 -4.10
C THR A 229 -9.08 -17.80 -3.44
N MET A 230 -9.00 -18.09 -2.14
CA MET A 230 -7.77 -17.97 -1.36
C MET A 230 -7.10 -19.34 -1.22
N TYR A 231 -5.84 -19.40 -1.59
CA TYR A 231 -4.98 -20.58 -1.48
C TYR A 231 -3.84 -20.31 -0.51
N LYS A 232 -3.45 -21.29 0.29
CA LYS A 232 -2.22 -21.22 1.08
C LYS A 232 -1.01 -21.28 0.15
N ALA A 233 0.05 -20.57 0.51
CA ALA A 233 1.22 -20.48 -0.34
C ALA A 233 2.52 -20.40 0.46
N MET A 234 3.61 -20.87 -0.14
CA MET A 234 4.97 -20.53 0.22
C MET A 234 5.51 -19.52 -0.79
N ILE A 235 6.10 -18.45 -0.30
CA ILE A 235 6.54 -17.31 -1.11
C ILE A 235 8.04 -17.16 -0.90
N ASN A 236 8.82 -17.15 -1.97
CA ASN A 236 10.23 -16.84 -1.93
C ASN A 236 10.51 -15.47 -2.54
N ILE A 237 11.12 -14.58 -1.76
CA ILE A 237 11.67 -13.31 -2.25
C ILE A 237 13.19 -13.50 -2.33
N GLY A 238 13.74 -13.53 -3.54
CA GLY A 238 15.15 -13.83 -3.74
C GLY A 238 15.81 -12.91 -4.76
N HIS A 239 17.13 -13.00 -4.84
CA HIS A 239 17.91 -12.33 -5.87
C HIS A 239 18.11 -13.28 -7.05
N ASN A 240 17.53 -12.96 -8.21
CA ASN A 240 17.74 -13.75 -9.41
C ASN A 240 19.02 -13.28 -10.14
N PRO A 241 20.14 -14.01 -10.07
CA PRO A 241 21.42 -13.59 -10.67
C PRO A 241 21.40 -13.57 -12.21
N THR A 242 20.29 -13.98 -12.83
CA THR A 242 20.24 -14.22 -14.29
C THR A 242 19.65 -13.06 -15.10
N PHE A 243 18.99 -12.11 -14.45
CA PHE A 243 18.57 -10.88 -15.12
C PHE A 243 19.60 -9.78 -14.81
N ASN A 244 20.66 -9.72 -15.59
CA ASN A 244 21.81 -8.81 -15.46
C ASN A 244 21.48 -7.30 -15.56
N LEU A 245 20.23 -6.87 -15.43
CA LEU A 245 19.82 -5.47 -15.62
C LEU A 245 18.92 -4.90 -14.51
N SER A 246 18.51 -5.67 -13.50
CA SER A 246 17.74 -5.09 -12.39
C SER A 246 18.11 -5.71 -11.05
N LEU A 247 18.47 -4.86 -10.09
CA LEU A 247 18.62 -5.15 -8.65
C LEU A 247 17.26 -5.47 -7.99
N THR A 248 16.22 -5.78 -8.76
CA THR A 248 14.88 -6.09 -8.24
C THR A 248 14.82 -7.54 -7.79
N PRO A 249 14.42 -7.80 -6.53
CA PRO A 249 14.19 -9.15 -6.04
C PRO A 249 13.13 -9.85 -6.90
N SER A 250 13.32 -11.17 -7.14
CA SER A 250 12.31 -12.03 -7.76
C SER A 250 11.31 -12.49 -6.70
N VAL A 251 10.05 -12.63 -7.08
CA VAL A 251 9.01 -13.23 -6.26
C VAL A 251 8.60 -14.54 -6.90
N GLU A 252 8.87 -15.66 -6.22
CA GLU A 252 8.47 -17.00 -6.62
C GLU A 252 7.45 -17.56 -5.64
N VAL A 253 6.36 -18.15 -6.13
CA VAL A 253 5.26 -18.61 -5.29
C VAL A 253 4.91 -20.06 -5.60
N TYR A 254 4.94 -20.92 -4.59
CA TYR A 254 4.36 -22.25 -4.61
C TYR A 254 2.96 -22.19 -3.97
N ILE A 255 1.94 -22.42 -4.78
CA ILE A 255 0.54 -22.43 -4.34
C ILE A 255 0.16 -23.86 -3.95
N LEU A 256 -0.29 -24.06 -2.72
CA LEU A 256 -0.64 -25.38 -2.21
C LEU A 256 -1.97 -25.86 -2.83
N ASP A 257 -2.02 -27.16 -3.15
CA ASP A 257 -3.20 -27.83 -3.71
C ASP A 257 -3.78 -27.16 -4.96
N PHE A 258 -2.87 -26.63 -5.81
CA PHE A 258 -3.22 -25.86 -7.00
C PHE A 258 -2.56 -26.46 -8.26
N SER A 259 -3.37 -26.68 -9.31
CA SER A 259 -2.91 -27.31 -10.56
C SER A 259 -3.34 -26.57 -11.83
N GLN A 260 -3.91 -25.37 -11.70
CA GLN A 260 -4.42 -24.61 -12.84
C GLN A 260 -3.30 -23.92 -13.62
N TYR A 261 -3.57 -23.62 -14.89
CA TYR A 261 -2.68 -22.80 -15.73
C TYR A 261 -3.02 -21.33 -15.51
N ILE A 262 -2.08 -20.56 -14.93
CA ILE A 262 -2.27 -19.15 -14.53
C ILE A 262 -1.24 -18.19 -15.15
N TYR A 263 -0.48 -18.62 -16.17
CA TYR A 263 0.42 -17.70 -16.86
C TYR A 263 -0.36 -16.56 -17.51
N ASP A 264 0.26 -15.39 -17.56
CA ASP A 264 -0.30 -14.15 -18.12
C ASP A 264 -1.53 -13.64 -17.33
N GLN A 265 -1.77 -14.16 -16.11
CA GLN A 265 -2.81 -13.68 -15.21
C GLN A 265 -2.20 -12.88 -14.04
N ILE A 266 -2.96 -11.94 -13.52
CA ILE A 266 -2.59 -11.19 -12.31
C ILE A 266 -3.10 -11.95 -11.10
N ILE A 267 -2.23 -12.20 -10.14
CA ILE A 267 -2.60 -12.75 -8.83
C ILE A 267 -2.16 -11.81 -7.71
N THR A 268 -2.87 -11.85 -6.58
CA THR A 268 -2.49 -11.13 -5.36
C THR A 268 -1.84 -12.09 -4.38
N VAL A 269 -0.64 -11.73 -3.92
CA VAL A 269 0.14 -12.51 -2.95
C VAL A 269 0.17 -11.79 -1.61
N TYR A 270 -0.32 -12.43 -0.56
CA TYR A 270 -0.42 -11.92 0.81
C TYR A 270 0.66 -12.55 1.69
N PHE A 271 1.42 -11.72 2.41
CA PHE A 271 2.49 -12.17 3.31
C PHE A 271 1.94 -12.30 4.73
N ASN A 272 1.99 -13.51 5.29
CA ASN A 272 1.52 -13.79 6.64
C ASN A 272 2.67 -13.83 7.67
N GLU A 273 3.71 -14.59 7.37
CA GLU A 273 4.79 -14.86 8.30
C GLU A 273 6.13 -15.06 7.58
N TYR A 274 7.20 -14.51 8.12
CA TYR A 274 8.56 -14.83 7.71
C TYR A 274 8.96 -16.20 8.28
N LEU A 275 9.37 -17.12 7.40
CA LEU A 275 9.70 -18.46 7.81
C LEU A 275 11.20 -18.63 8.04
N ARG A 276 12.03 -18.22 7.07
CA ARG A 276 13.49 -18.38 7.11
C ARG A 276 14.20 -17.53 6.05
N ASP A 277 15.51 -17.37 6.21
CA ASP A 277 16.40 -16.84 5.16
C ASP A 277 16.54 -17.81 3.98
N GLU A 278 16.94 -17.28 2.81
CA GLU A 278 17.43 -18.10 1.71
C GLU A 278 18.82 -18.66 2.06
N TYR A 279 19.06 -19.92 1.74
CA TYR A 279 20.39 -20.50 1.79
C TYR A 279 20.60 -21.51 0.66
N LYS A 280 21.87 -21.80 0.36
CA LYS A 280 22.23 -22.80 -0.62
C LYS A 280 22.22 -24.19 0.02
N PHE A 281 21.61 -25.15 -0.67
CA PHE A 281 21.57 -26.53 -0.25
C PHE A 281 22.74 -27.28 -0.86
N GLU A 282 23.31 -28.26 -0.11
CA GLU A 282 24.41 -29.10 -0.54
C GLU A 282 23.98 -30.13 -1.59
N SER A 283 22.69 -30.51 -1.59
CA SER A 283 22.11 -31.45 -2.54
C SER A 283 20.66 -31.11 -2.88
N ILE A 284 20.14 -31.71 -3.94
CA ILE A 284 18.73 -31.61 -4.34
C ILE A 284 17.82 -32.27 -3.29
N GLU A 285 18.26 -33.38 -2.70
CA GLU A 285 17.53 -34.09 -1.67
C GLU A 285 17.32 -33.22 -0.42
N ALA A 286 18.40 -32.55 0.04
CA ALA A 286 18.32 -31.61 1.16
C ALA A 286 17.36 -30.43 0.87
N LEU A 287 17.33 -29.93 -0.35
CA LEU A 287 16.36 -28.91 -0.79
C LEU A 287 14.93 -29.46 -0.72
N ILE A 288 14.69 -30.68 -1.25
CA ILE A 288 13.35 -31.30 -1.24
C ILE A 288 12.87 -31.53 0.21
N GLU A 289 13.76 -31.99 1.09
CA GLU A 289 13.43 -32.22 2.50
C GLU A 289 12.99 -30.89 3.17
N GLN A 290 13.77 -29.82 2.98
CA GLN A 290 13.41 -28.50 3.52
C GLN A 290 12.09 -27.98 2.96
N LEU A 291 11.86 -28.10 1.65
CA LEU A 291 10.61 -27.69 1.03
C LEU A 291 9.39 -28.47 1.57
N ASN A 292 9.56 -29.76 1.90
CA ASN A 292 8.51 -30.54 2.55
C ASN A 292 8.24 -30.05 3.99
N GLN A 293 9.28 -29.70 4.75
CA GLN A 293 9.12 -29.11 6.09
C GLN A 293 8.39 -27.75 6.00
N ASP A 294 8.78 -26.89 5.08
CA ASP A 294 8.14 -25.60 4.82
C ASP A 294 6.65 -25.78 4.43
N LYS A 295 6.36 -26.77 3.57
CA LYS A 295 5.01 -27.10 3.15
C LYS A 295 4.13 -27.55 4.32
N VAL A 296 4.67 -28.34 5.25
CA VAL A 296 3.96 -28.74 6.48
C VAL A 296 3.61 -27.51 7.32
N GLN A 297 4.52 -26.54 7.43
CA GLN A 297 4.22 -25.28 8.13
C GLN A 297 3.15 -24.47 7.40
N ALA A 298 3.20 -24.43 6.06
CA ALA A 298 2.20 -23.73 5.27
C ALA A 298 0.79 -24.34 5.44
N PHE A 299 0.67 -25.66 5.54
CA PHE A 299 -0.64 -26.31 5.83
C PHE A 299 -1.17 -25.96 7.21
N LYS A 300 -0.31 -25.74 8.21
CA LYS A 300 -0.71 -25.38 9.58
C LYS A 300 -1.19 -23.93 9.73
N GLN A 301 -1.00 -23.07 8.72
CA GLN A 301 -1.53 -21.72 8.77
C GLN A 301 -3.05 -21.73 9.02
N SER A 302 -3.55 -20.74 9.77
CA SER A 302 -4.97 -20.48 9.91
C SER A 302 -5.63 -20.28 8.53
N VAL A 303 -6.93 -20.37 8.48
CA VAL A 303 -7.68 -19.93 7.29
C VAL A 303 -7.50 -18.40 7.16
N TYR A 304 -7.38 -17.90 5.93
CA TYR A 304 -7.35 -16.47 5.67
C TYR A 304 -8.65 -15.83 6.16
N HIS A 305 -8.52 -14.76 6.94
CA HIS A 305 -9.64 -13.90 7.33
C HIS A 305 -9.36 -12.49 6.79
N GLU A 306 -10.27 -11.97 5.98
CA GLU A 306 -10.25 -10.58 5.47
C GLU A 306 -10.46 -9.56 6.58
#